data_553ac2b4ceb16903a5ba1038e0266351
#
_entry.id   553ac2b4ceb16903a5ba1038e0266351
#
_cell.length_a   1.000
_cell.length_b   1.000
_cell.length_c   1.000
_cell.angle_alpha   90.00
_cell.angle_beta   90.00
_cell.angle_gamma   90.00
#
_symmetry.space_group_name_H-M   'P 1'
#
loop_
_entity.id
_entity.type
_entity.pdbx_description
1 polymer ?
#
loop_
_entity_poly.entity_id
_entity_poly.type
_entity_poly.pdbx_seq_one_letter_code
_entity_poly.pdbx_strand_id
1 'polypeptide(L)'
;MTLAAILLAVSCGQNKPQKALVLYYSQNGTTKAVAEAFAQALNADMEEVVALNPYDGDFGATIARCQEEMAQGILPEIEPVKADLSAYDVIFLGYPIWFGTYAPPVKTLVNNIDLNGKKVVPFCTFGSGGLDSSTRDLAAKFPEAEILPGYGVRTARIEAMPAEVDRFLKENGYIAGEYAKPAPFGEAHAVSEEESAIFDAAVGDYPMIHAKAAEVAARNVEGGMEYLFTANNVDNPGTIKVYVLALDGQAPVFTQVLR
;
A
#
# COMPACT_ATOMS: atom_id res chain seq x y z
N MET A 1 -51.37 5.62 -35.19
CA MET A 1 -50.49 5.97 -34.05
C MET A 1 -49.35 4.93 -34.02
N THR A 2 -48.23 5.29 -34.57
CA THR A 2 -47.05 4.45 -34.69
C THR A 2 -46.12 4.75 -33.53
N LEU A 3 -45.94 3.78 -32.64
CA LEU A 3 -44.96 3.86 -31.53
C LEU A 3 -43.56 3.64 -32.12
N ALA A 4 -42.72 4.67 -32.09
CA ALA A 4 -41.30 4.56 -32.39
C ALA A 4 -40.60 4.06 -31.13
N ALA A 5 -40.05 2.86 -31.17
CA ALA A 5 -39.16 2.33 -30.15
C ALA A 5 -37.80 2.97 -30.32
N ILE A 6 -37.39 3.79 -29.36
CA ILE A 6 -36.01 4.32 -29.28
C ILE A 6 -35.14 3.19 -28.69
N LEU A 7 -34.35 2.55 -29.53
CA LEU A 7 -33.24 1.69 -29.09
C LEU A 7 -32.12 2.60 -28.57
N LEU A 8 -31.97 2.66 -27.25
CA LEU A 8 -30.75 3.15 -26.61
C LEU A 8 -29.64 2.14 -26.87
N ALA A 9 -28.78 2.42 -27.83
CA ALA A 9 -27.53 1.72 -28.02
C ALA A 9 -26.64 2.05 -26.81
N VAL A 10 -26.54 1.13 -25.86
CA VAL A 10 -25.48 1.14 -24.86
C VAL A 10 -24.20 0.83 -25.60
N SER A 11 -23.42 1.87 -25.89
CA SER A 11 -22.04 1.74 -26.37
C SER A 11 -21.22 1.11 -25.27
N CYS A 12 -21.09 -0.23 -25.25
CA CYS A 12 -20.00 -0.90 -24.58
C CYS A 12 -18.72 -0.47 -25.28
N GLY A 13 -18.07 0.59 -24.80
CA GLY A 13 -16.68 0.85 -25.12
C GLY A 13 -15.89 -0.36 -24.66
N GLN A 14 -15.42 -1.16 -25.62
CA GLN A 14 -14.43 -2.21 -25.36
C GLN A 14 -13.16 -1.48 -24.91
N ASN A 15 -12.97 -1.32 -23.60
CA ASN A 15 -11.68 -0.92 -23.06
C ASN A 15 -10.70 -2.02 -23.49
N LYS A 16 -9.78 -1.65 -24.38
CA LYS A 16 -8.62 -2.49 -24.70
C LYS A 16 -8.00 -2.91 -23.36
N PRO A 17 -7.71 -4.21 -23.13
CA PRO A 17 -7.06 -4.62 -21.90
C PRO A 17 -5.78 -3.79 -21.71
N GLN A 18 -5.66 -3.15 -20.57
CA GLN A 18 -4.50 -2.31 -20.25
C GLN A 18 -3.28 -3.23 -20.10
N LYS A 19 -2.20 -2.91 -20.80
CA LYS A 19 -0.95 -3.63 -20.64
C LYS A 19 -0.27 -3.13 -19.35
N ALA A 20 -0.12 -4.02 -18.37
CA ALA A 20 0.45 -3.72 -17.08
C ALA A 20 1.89 -4.25 -16.96
N LEU A 21 2.72 -3.49 -16.25
CA LEU A 21 4.02 -3.93 -15.73
C LEU A 21 3.98 -3.89 -14.20
N VAL A 22 4.44 -4.95 -13.54
CA VAL A 22 4.72 -4.97 -12.11
C VAL A 22 6.22 -4.80 -11.92
N LEU A 23 6.63 -3.58 -11.55
CA LEU A 23 8.03 -3.21 -11.31
C LEU A 23 8.23 -3.09 -9.80
N TYR A 24 9.15 -3.85 -9.20
CA TYR A 24 9.25 -3.91 -7.74
C TYR A 24 10.68 -4.11 -7.24
N TYR A 25 10.93 -3.67 -6.01
CA TYR A 25 12.08 -4.03 -5.20
C TYR A 25 11.64 -4.85 -3.99
N SER A 26 12.39 -5.91 -3.67
CA SER A 26 12.15 -6.70 -2.47
C SER A 26 13.47 -7.13 -1.84
N GLN A 27 13.63 -6.89 -0.52
CA GLN A 27 14.82 -7.31 0.20
C GLN A 27 14.73 -8.78 0.64
N ASN A 28 13.61 -9.15 1.25
CA ASN A 28 13.44 -10.45 1.92
C ASN A 28 12.32 -11.31 1.32
N GLY A 29 11.85 -10.95 0.11
CA GLY A 29 10.79 -11.68 -0.59
C GLY A 29 9.37 -11.26 -0.24
N THR A 30 9.12 -10.46 0.80
CA THR A 30 7.74 -10.07 1.18
C THR A 30 7.07 -9.20 0.10
N THR A 31 7.74 -8.15 -0.38
CA THR A 31 7.21 -7.33 -1.49
C THR A 31 7.12 -8.13 -2.79
N LYS A 32 8.04 -9.05 -3.03
CA LYS A 32 8.01 -9.98 -4.16
C LYS A 32 6.74 -10.82 -4.17
N ALA A 33 6.33 -11.39 -3.02
CA ALA A 33 5.10 -12.16 -2.93
C ALA A 33 3.86 -11.33 -3.32
N VAL A 34 3.81 -10.04 -2.93
CA VAL A 34 2.75 -9.12 -3.37
C VAL A 34 2.83 -8.85 -4.87
N ALA A 35 4.04 -8.63 -5.41
CA ALA A 35 4.26 -8.41 -6.83
C ALA A 35 3.80 -9.62 -7.67
N GLU A 36 4.12 -10.83 -7.23
CA GLU A 36 3.68 -12.08 -7.87
C GLU A 36 2.16 -12.22 -7.88
N ALA A 37 1.48 -11.87 -6.77
CA ALA A 37 0.03 -11.88 -6.71
C ALA A 37 -0.61 -10.90 -7.70
N PHE A 38 -0.09 -9.67 -7.80
CA PHE A 38 -0.53 -8.70 -8.83
C PHE A 38 -0.27 -9.20 -10.24
N ALA A 39 0.96 -9.64 -10.53
CA ALA A 39 1.34 -10.10 -11.87
C ALA A 39 0.49 -11.29 -12.34
N GLN A 40 0.25 -12.24 -11.44
CA GLN A 40 -0.60 -13.40 -11.73
C GLN A 40 -2.06 -13.00 -12.02
N ALA A 41 -2.65 -12.17 -11.15
CA ALA A 41 -4.06 -11.77 -11.30
C ALA A 41 -4.30 -10.91 -12.54
N LEU A 42 -3.33 -10.09 -12.93
CA LEU A 42 -3.39 -9.18 -14.07
C LEU A 42 -2.87 -9.82 -15.37
N ASN A 43 -2.26 -11.00 -15.32
CA ASN A 43 -1.46 -11.56 -16.42
C ASN A 43 -0.45 -10.52 -16.96
N ALA A 44 0.26 -9.85 -16.04
CA ALA A 44 1.15 -8.74 -16.32
C ALA A 44 2.62 -9.19 -16.41
N ASP A 45 3.41 -8.45 -17.18
CA ASP A 45 4.87 -8.57 -17.15
C ASP A 45 5.38 -8.14 -15.77
N MET A 46 6.48 -8.75 -15.29
CA MET A 46 7.05 -8.47 -13.98
C MET A 46 8.56 -8.29 -14.08
N GLU A 47 9.09 -7.26 -13.42
CA GLU A 47 10.54 -7.01 -13.34
C GLU A 47 10.95 -6.60 -11.94
N GLU A 48 12.03 -7.21 -11.45
CA GLU A 48 12.64 -6.89 -10.16
C GLU A 48 13.72 -5.82 -10.31
N VAL A 49 13.67 -4.81 -9.45
CA VAL A 49 14.74 -3.83 -9.28
C VAL A 49 15.85 -4.46 -8.46
N VAL A 50 17.03 -4.61 -9.04
CA VAL A 50 18.16 -5.30 -8.42
C VAL A 50 19.19 -4.29 -7.96
N ALA A 51 19.47 -4.24 -6.65
CA ALA A 51 20.59 -3.45 -6.12
C ALA A 51 21.92 -4.17 -6.42
N LEU A 52 22.89 -3.46 -6.99
CA LEU A 52 24.22 -4.04 -7.32
C LEU A 52 24.98 -4.49 -6.06
N ASN A 53 24.75 -3.81 -4.95
CA ASN A 53 25.19 -4.22 -3.62
C ASN A 53 23.95 -4.52 -2.77
N PRO A 54 23.53 -5.79 -2.63
CA PRO A 54 22.32 -6.15 -1.92
C PRO A 54 22.35 -5.76 -0.44
N TYR A 55 21.16 -5.55 0.15
CA TYR A 55 20.97 -5.38 1.59
C TYR A 55 20.72 -6.76 2.20
N ASP A 56 21.78 -7.56 2.30
CA ASP A 56 21.74 -8.99 2.68
C ASP A 56 22.02 -9.24 4.17
N GLY A 57 22.26 -8.17 4.91
CA GLY A 57 22.43 -8.25 6.36
C GLY A 57 21.12 -8.46 7.12
N ASP A 58 21.26 -8.66 8.42
CA ASP A 58 20.10 -8.66 9.30
C ASP A 58 19.43 -7.27 9.37
N PHE A 59 18.32 -7.18 10.11
CA PHE A 59 17.57 -5.93 10.23
C PHE A 59 18.41 -4.77 10.78
N GLY A 60 19.27 -5.03 11.77
CA GLY A 60 20.14 -4.02 12.35
C GLY A 60 21.21 -3.53 11.35
N ALA A 61 21.83 -4.46 10.63
CA ALA A 61 22.82 -4.13 9.60
C ALA A 61 22.19 -3.33 8.45
N THR A 62 20.99 -3.69 8.03
CA THR A 62 20.23 -2.94 7.02
C THR A 62 19.94 -1.51 7.48
N ILE A 63 19.47 -1.32 8.72
CA ILE A 63 19.22 0.02 9.28
C ILE A 63 20.52 0.84 9.33
N ALA A 64 21.59 0.27 9.87
CA ALA A 64 22.87 0.97 10.00
C ALA A 64 23.41 1.44 8.65
N ARG A 65 23.39 0.56 7.64
CA ARG A 65 23.80 0.91 6.27
C ARG A 65 22.93 2.02 5.69
N CYS A 66 21.61 1.92 5.80
CA CYS A 66 20.71 2.95 5.31
C CYS A 66 20.93 4.30 5.99
N GLN A 67 21.17 4.33 7.30
CA GLN A 67 21.46 5.55 8.03
C GLN A 67 22.77 6.19 7.56
N GLU A 68 23.80 5.39 7.32
CA GLU A 68 25.07 5.86 6.78
C GLU A 68 24.91 6.43 5.37
N GLU A 69 24.23 5.71 4.47
CA GLU A 69 23.94 6.15 3.10
C GLU A 69 23.15 7.48 3.10
N MET A 70 22.14 7.58 3.97
CA MET A 70 21.32 8.80 4.11
C MET A 70 22.16 9.98 4.65
N ALA A 71 23.03 9.75 5.64
CA ALA A 71 23.89 10.79 6.21
C ALA A 71 24.91 11.31 5.18
N GLN A 72 25.34 10.48 4.26
CA GLN A 72 26.29 10.83 3.19
C GLN A 72 25.58 11.31 1.90
N GLY A 73 24.25 11.24 1.82
CA GLY A 73 23.49 11.57 0.61
C GLY A 73 23.72 10.58 -0.54
N ILE A 74 24.12 9.34 -0.21
CA ILE A 74 24.44 8.30 -1.19
C ILE A 74 23.16 7.47 -1.45
N LEU A 75 22.93 7.13 -2.71
CA LEU A 75 21.93 6.16 -3.12
C LEU A 75 22.61 4.90 -3.66
N PRO A 76 22.08 3.70 -3.37
CA PRO A 76 22.65 2.46 -3.89
C PRO A 76 22.53 2.40 -5.41
N GLU A 77 23.53 1.84 -6.07
CA GLU A 77 23.45 1.52 -7.48
C GLU A 77 22.52 0.34 -7.72
N ILE A 78 21.80 0.38 -8.85
CA ILE A 78 20.88 -0.69 -9.28
C ILE A 78 21.23 -1.13 -10.69
N GLU A 79 20.83 -2.36 -11.06
CA GLU A 79 20.83 -2.77 -12.46
C GLU A 79 19.87 -1.88 -13.27
N PRO A 80 20.19 -1.56 -14.53
CA PRO A 80 19.25 -0.86 -15.40
C PRO A 80 17.95 -1.67 -15.58
N VAL A 81 16.81 -0.97 -15.54
CA VAL A 81 15.52 -1.55 -15.90
C VAL A 81 15.54 -1.97 -17.38
N LYS A 82 15.12 -3.20 -17.67
CA LYS A 82 15.12 -3.79 -19.01
C LYS A 82 13.82 -3.53 -19.75
N ALA A 83 12.71 -3.41 -19.00
CA ALA A 83 11.39 -3.16 -19.59
C ALA A 83 11.35 -1.78 -20.25
N ASP A 84 10.85 -1.74 -21.46
CA ASP A 84 10.48 -0.49 -22.12
C ASP A 84 9.17 0.03 -21.51
N LEU A 85 9.27 1.00 -20.59
CA LEU A 85 8.12 1.57 -19.91
C LEU A 85 7.10 2.20 -20.85
N SER A 86 7.51 2.59 -22.08
CA SER A 86 6.59 3.17 -23.07
C SER A 86 5.56 2.14 -23.59
N ALA A 87 5.89 0.86 -23.49
CA ALA A 87 5.04 -0.24 -23.93
C ALA A 87 3.87 -0.56 -22.98
N TYR A 88 3.78 0.08 -21.80
CA TYR A 88 2.80 -0.22 -20.76
C TYR A 88 1.86 0.96 -20.51
N ASP A 89 0.58 0.64 -20.32
CA ASP A 89 -0.48 1.60 -20.01
C ASP A 89 -0.50 1.95 -18.52
N VAL A 90 -0.14 0.99 -17.64
CA VAL A 90 -0.12 1.13 -16.20
C VAL A 90 1.09 0.42 -15.59
N ILE A 91 1.72 1.07 -14.61
CA ILE A 91 2.86 0.52 -13.87
C ILE A 91 2.47 0.33 -12.41
N PHE A 92 2.46 -0.91 -11.96
CA PHE A 92 2.36 -1.27 -10.55
C PHE A 92 3.76 -1.20 -9.96
N LEU A 93 4.01 -0.20 -9.10
CA LEU A 93 5.33 0.04 -8.53
C LEU A 93 5.38 -0.42 -7.08
N GLY A 94 6.17 -1.48 -6.82
CA GLY A 94 6.24 -2.17 -5.54
C GLY A 94 7.50 -1.92 -4.75
N TYR A 95 7.36 -1.70 -3.42
CA TYR A 95 8.51 -1.45 -2.54
C TYR A 95 8.22 -1.70 -1.06
N PRO A 96 9.24 -2.06 -0.26
CA PRO A 96 9.13 -1.97 1.18
C PRO A 96 9.26 -0.52 1.64
N ILE A 97 8.53 -0.16 2.70
CA ILE A 97 8.67 1.15 3.35
C ILE A 97 9.83 1.10 4.33
N TRP A 98 10.84 1.95 4.08
CA TRP A 98 11.97 2.19 4.97
C TRP A 98 12.03 3.68 5.32
N PHE A 99 12.16 4.00 6.61
CA PHE A 99 12.21 5.39 7.10
C PHE A 99 11.06 6.28 6.59
N GLY A 100 9.85 5.70 6.50
CA GLY A 100 8.62 6.42 6.16
C GLY A 100 8.37 6.65 4.67
N THR A 101 9.25 6.20 3.78
CA THR A 101 9.09 6.28 2.32
C THR A 101 9.59 4.99 1.65
N TYR A 102 9.62 4.96 0.32
CA TYR A 102 10.13 3.80 -0.42
C TYR A 102 11.64 3.60 -0.18
N ALA A 103 12.06 2.32 -0.20
CA ALA A 103 13.44 1.90 0.06
C ALA A 103 14.46 2.57 -0.88
N PRO A 104 15.73 2.77 -0.45
CA PRO A 104 16.78 3.43 -1.24
C PRO A 104 16.98 2.92 -2.66
N PRO A 105 16.91 1.61 -2.98
CA PRO A 105 17.00 1.15 -4.38
C PRO A 105 15.86 1.70 -5.25
N VAL A 106 14.66 1.91 -4.68
CA VAL A 106 13.55 2.54 -5.41
C VAL A 106 13.76 4.04 -5.56
N LYS A 107 14.43 4.71 -4.61
CA LYS A 107 14.86 6.11 -4.79
C LYS A 107 15.82 6.23 -5.99
N THR A 108 16.74 5.31 -6.14
CA THR A 108 17.61 5.26 -7.31
C THR A 108 16.81 5.02 -8.58
N LEU A 109 15.89 4.06 -8.56
CA LEU A 109 15.01 3.76 -9.69
C LEU A 109 14.27 5.01 -10.17
N VAL A 110 13.52 5.68 -9.29
CA VAL A 110 12.71 6.85 -9.65
C VAL A 110 13.54 8.08 -10.05
N ASN A 111 14.83 8.07 -9.77
CA ASN A 111 15.76 9.07 -10.32
C ASN A 111 16.25 8.72 -11.75
N ASN A 112 16.18 7.45 -12.14
CA ASN A 112 16.72 6.96 -13.39
C ASN A 112 15.64 6.71 -14.46
N ILE A 113 14.36 6.72 -14.08
CA ILE A 113 13.22 6.51 -15.00
C ILE A 113 12.33 7.75 -15.04
N ASP A 114 11.51 7.84 -16.08
CA ASP A 114 10.46 8.85 -16.19
C ASP A 114 9.08 8.18 -16.19
N LEU A 115 8.25 8.55 -15.23
CA LEU A 115 6.87 8.07 -15.09
C LEU A 115 5.83 9.16 -15.45
N ASN A 116 6.25 10.35 -15.90
CA ASN A 116 5.31 11.38 -16.34
C ASN A 116 4.47 10.88 -17.51
N GLY A 117 3.18 11.20 -17.48
CA GLY A 117 2.20 10.71 -18.45
C GLY A 117 1.79 9.25 -18.28
N LYS A 118 2.30 8.55 -17.27
CA LYS A 118 1.94 7.15 -16.95
C LYS A 118 0.92 7.07 -15.82
N LYS A 119 0.13 6.01 -15.84
CA LYS A 119 -0.65 5.57 -14.67
C LYS A 119 0.23 4.73 -13.77
N VAL A 120 0.32 5.12 -12.51
CA VAL A 120 1.16 4.43 -11.53
C VAL A 120 0.32 4.00 -10.35
N VAL A 121 0.34 2.71 -10.03
CA VAL A 121 -0.31 2.11 -8.87
C VAL A 121 0.79 1.72 -7.88
N PRO A 122 1.02 2.51 -6.83
CA PRO A 122 1.98 2.13 -5.80
C PRO A 122 1.46 0.95 -4.98
N PHE A 123 2.34 0.00 -4.66
CA PHE A 123 2.03 -0.99 -3.64
C PHE A 123 3.23 -1.18 -2.71
N CYS A 124 2.97 -1.42 -1.44
CA CYS A 124 4.07 -1.51 -0.49
C CYS A 124 3.84 -2.50 0.65
N THR A 125 4.95 -2.95 1.21
CA THR A 125 5.00 -3.72 2.45
C THR A 125 5.64 -2.89 3.54
N PHE A 126 5.15 -2.99 4.77
CA PHE A 126 5.62 -2.16 5.87
C PHE A 126 5.45 -2.81 7.24
N GLY A 127 6.14 -2.28 8.24
CA GLY A 127 5.94 -2.63 9.64
C GLY A 127 4.69 -1.97 10.23
N SER A 128 4.50 -0.65 10.00
CA SER A 128 3.36 0.08 10.57
C SER A 128 2.57 0.94 9.58
N GLY A 129 3.17 1.39 8.46
CA GLY A 129 2.52 2.28 7.49
C GLY A 129 3.54 2.91 6.56
N GLY A 130 3.14 3.96 5.81
CA GLY A 130 4.00 4.72 4.91
C GLY A 130 3.53 4.74 3.45
N LEU A 131 2.40 4.10 3.13
CA LEU A 131 1.83 4.16 1.77
C LEU A 131 1.52 5.61 1.38
N ASP A 132 0.83 6.37 2.25
CA ASP A 132 0.43 7.74 1.92
C ASP A 132 1.62 8.68 1.75
N SER A 133 2.66 8.56 2.60
CA SER A 133 3.87 9.40 2.48
C SER A 133 4.65 9.07 1.22
N SER A 134 4.88 7.79 0.95
CA SER A 134 5.59 7.34 -0.26
C SER A 134 4.83 7.67 -1.54
N THR A 135 3.49 7.61 -1.52
CA THR A 135 2.64 8.02 -2.64
C THR A 135 2.75 9.53 -2.90
N ARG A 136 2.78 10.36 -1.85
CA ARG A 136 3.04 11.80 -1.99
C ARG A 136 4.42 12.09 -2.56
N ASP A 137 5.44 11.34 -2.14
CA ASP A 137 6.80 11.47 -2.66
C ASP A 137 6.86 11.12 -4.16
N LEU A 138 6.14 10.07 -4.59
CA LEU A 138 6.02 9.72 -6.02
C LEU A 138 5.30 10.83 -6.81
N ALA A 139 4.18 11.35 -6.29
CA ALA A 139 3.43 12.42 -6.95
C ALA A 139 4.26 13.71 -7.06
N ALA A 140 5.04 14.05 -6.04
CA ALA A 140 5.94 15.20 -6.07
C ALA A 140 7.09 15.00 -7.08
N LYS A 141 7.59 13.77 -7.23
CA LYS A 141 8.66 13.42 -8.17
C LYS A 141 8.18 13.45 -9.62
N PHE A 142 6.96 13.01 -9.89
CA PHE A 142 6.36 12.88 -11.23
C PHE A 142 5.02 13.63 -11.29
N PRO A 143 5.05 14.97 -11.40
CA PRO A 143 3.83 15.79 -11.31
C PRO A 143 2.85 15.58 -12.47
N GLU A 144 3.29 14.98 -13.58
CA GLU A 144 2.43 14.65 -14.73
C GLU A 144 2.03 13.18 -14.77
N ALA A 145 2.45 12.37 -13.78
CA ALA A 145 1.98 11.00 -13.64
C ALA A 145 0.60 10.97 -12.95
N GLU A 146 -0.26 10.08 -13.41
CA GLU A 146 -1.51 9.77 -12.71
C GLU A 146 -1.23 8.74 -11.61
N ILE A 147 -1.01 9.20 -10.39
CA ILE A 147 -0.83 8.31 -9.24
C ILE A 147 -2.20 7.84 -8.78
N LEU A 148 -2.47 6.56 -9.00
CA LEU A 148 -3.73 5.89 -8.69
C LEU A 148 -3.76 5.38 -7.23
N PRO A 149 -4.93 5.00 -6.69
CA PRO A 149 -5.01 4.38 -5.38
C PRO A 149 -4.03 3.22 -5.24
N GLY A 150 -3.28 3.22 -4.15
CA GLY A 150 -2.26 2.21 -3.90
C GLY A 150 -2.73 1.12 -2.93
N TYR A 151 -1.97 0.03 -2.88
CA TYR A 151 -2.16 -1.07 -1.94
C TYR A 151 -1.00 -1.15 -0.95
N GLY A 152 -1.31 -1.42 0.32
CA GLY A 152 -0.28 -1.58 1.34
C GLY A 152 -0.65 -2.66 2.35
N VAL A 153 0.33 -3.49 2.70
CA VAL A 153 0.13 -4.55 3.69
C VAL A 153 1.26 -4.60 4.71
N ARG A 154 0.90 -4.78 5.97
CA ARG A 154 1.89 -5.07 7.02
C ARG A 154 2.53 -6.42 6.76
N THR A 155 3.87 -6.50 6.91
CA THR A 155 4.61 -7.77 6.81
C THR A 155 4.03 -8.83 7.76
N ALA A 156 3.61 -8.43 8.97
CA ALA A 156 2.99 -9.33 9.95
C ALA A 156 1.60 -9.88 9.53
N ARG A 157 1.01 -9.34 8.46
CA ARG A 157 -0.31 -9.73 7.92
C ARG A 157 -0.23 -10.25 6.49
N ILE A 158 0.94 -10.65 6.04
CA ILE A 158 1.16 -11.05 4.65
C ILE A 158 0.25 -12.23 4.21
N GLU A 159 -0.18 -13.06 5.12
CA GLU A 159 -1.10 -14.17 4.83
C GLU A 159 -2.49 -13.70 4.37
N ALA A 160 -2.92 -12.49 4.75
CA ALA A 160 -4.17 -11.90 4.28
C ALA A 160 -4.07 -11.31 2.86
N MET A 161 -2.84 -11.10 2.37
CA MET A 161 -2.55 -10.40 1.11
C MET A 161 -3.27 -10.98 -0.11
N PRO A 162 -3.37 -12.29 -0.35
CA PRO A 162 -3.99 -12.79 -1.58
C PRO A 162 -5.46 -12.34 -1.73
N ALA A 163 -6.24 -12.41 -0.64
CA ALA A 163 -7.63 -11.96 -0.64
C ALA A 163 -7.74 -10.42 -0.73
N GLU A 164 -6.82 -9.71 -0.09
CA GLU A 164 -6.79 -8.24 -0.13
C GLU A 164 -6.40 -7.71 -1.52
N VAL A 165 -5.45 -8.36 -2.22
CA VAL A 165 -5.07 -8.02 -3.61
C VAL A 165 -6.23 -8.30 -4.57
N ASP A 166 -6.89 -9.44 -4.47
CA ASP A 166 -8.06 -9.76 -5.29
C ASP A 166 -9.15 -8.69 -5.12
N ARG A 167 -9.49 -8.35 -3.87
CA ARG A 167 -10.46 -7.29 -3.57
C ARG A 167 -10.01 -5.94 -4.13
N PHE A 168 -8.76 -5.54 -3.91
CA PHE A 168 -8.20 -4.29 -4.41
C PHE A 168 -8.30 -4.16 -5.92
N LEU A 169 -7.98 -5.23 -6.64
CA LEU A 169 -8.03 -5.25 -8.11
C LEU A 169 -9.47 -5.14 -8.63
N LYS A 170 -10.43 -5.79 -7.99
CA LYS A 170 -11.86 -5.70 -8.32
C LYS A 170 -12.43 -4.31 -8.00
N GLU A 171 -12.10 -3.76 -6.83
CA GLU A 171 -12.55 -2.46 -6.38
C GLU A 171 -12.09 -1.33 -7.33
N ASN A 172 -10.88 -1.43 -7.85
CA ASN A 172 -10.32 -0.44 -8.76
C ASN A 172 -10.54 -0.76 -10.25
N GLY A 173 -11.30 -1.83 -10.56
CA GLY A 173 -11.69 -2.19 -11.93
C GLY A 173 -10.58 -2.76 -12.79
N TYR A 174 -9.51 -3.26 -12.19
CA TYR A 174 -8.40 -3.91 -12.92
C TYR A 174 -8.77 -5.33 -13.37
N ILE A 175 -9.59 -6.02 -12.59
CA ILE A 175 -10.15 -7.33 -12.95
C ILE A 175 -11.66 -7.31 -12.74
N ALA A 176 -12.37 -8.18 -13.47
CA ALA A 176 -13.80 -8.36 -13.32
C ALA A 176 -14.12 -9.13 -12.02
N GLY A 177 -15.26 -8.85 -11.44
CA GLY A 177 -15.78 -9.56 -10.28
C GLY A 177 -16.52 -8.65 -9.31
N GLU A 178 -17.28 -9.26 -8.42
CA GLU A 178 -17.94 -8.55 -7.32
C GLU A 178 -17.02 -8.52 -6.10
N TYR A 179 -17.12 -7.46 -5.31
CA TYR A 179 -16.45 -7.32 -4.03
C TYR A 179 -17.42 -6.69 -3.02
N ALA A 180 -17.32 -7.11 -1.77
CA ALA A 180 -18.08 -6.50 -0.69
C ALA A 180 -17.45 -5.15 -0.33
N LYS A 181 -18.12 -4.05 -0.70
CA LYS A 181 -17.67 -2.72 -0.31
C LYS A 181 -17.92 -2.53 1.18
N PRO A 182 -16.88 -2.23 1.98
CA PRO A 182 -17.07 -1.96 3.40
C PRO A 182 -18.04 -0.78 3.60
N ALA A 183 -18.86 -0.86 4.65
CA ALA A 183 -19.65 0.28 5.07
C ALA A 183 -18.76 1.49 5.38
N PRO A 184 -19.24 2.73 5.25
CA PRO A 184 -18.50 3.88 5.74
C PRO A 184 -18.27 3.77 7.25
N PHE A 185 -17.20 4.39 7.76
CA PHE A 185 -17.06 4.54 9.20
C PHE A 185 -18.20 5.38 9.78
N GLY A 186 -18.66 5.01 10.97
CA GLY A 186 -19.60 5.81 11.76
C GLY A 186 -19.00 7.13 12.22
N GLU A 187 -19.78 7.90 12.99
CA GLU A 187 -19.27 9.13 13.62
C GLU A 187 -18.20 8.80 14.65
N ALA A 188 -17.15 9.62 14.68
CA ALA A 188 -16.10 9.49 15.67
C ALA A 188 -16.62 9.95 17.05
N HIS A 189 -16.26 9.20 18.09
CA HIS A 189 -16.60 9.50 19.49
C HIS A 189 -15.42 9.23 20.41
N ALA A 190 -15.48 9.72 21.64
CA ALA A 190 -14.48 9.42 22.65
C ALA A 190 -14.44 7.92 22.95
N VAL A 191 -13.23 7.33 23.04
CA VAL A 191 -13.10 5.90 23.29
C VAL A 191 -13.70 5.48 24.62
N SER A 192 -14.45 4.38 24.65
CA SER A 192 -14.85 3.67 25.85
C SER A 192 -13.69 2.84 26.42
N GLU A 193 -13.87 2.28 27.63
CA GLU A 193 -12.89 1.36 28.22
C GLU A 193 -12.69 0.11 27.36
N GLU A 194 -13.77 -0.43 26.77
CA GLU A 194 -13.72 -1.60 25.90
C GLU A 194 -12.94 -1.30 24.61
N GLU A 195 -13.20 -0.17 23.96
CA GLU A 195 -12.52 0.25 22.75
C GLU A 195 -11.03 0.58 23.01
N SER A 196 -10.72 1.18 24.17
CA SER A 196 -9.33 1.37 24.60
C SER A 196 -8.60 0.04 24.75
N ALA A 197 -9.25 -0.97 25.32
CA ALA A 197 -8.68 -2.31 25.45
C ALA A 197 -8.44 -2.99 24.09
N ILE A 198 -9.33 -2.76 23.10
CA ILE A 198 -9.15 -3.24 21.73
C ILE A 198 -7.92 -2.58 21.09
N PHE A 199 -7.77 -1.25 21.25
CA PHE A 199 -6.59 -0.52 20.77
C PHE A 199 -5.31 -1.06 21.40
N ASP A 200 -5.27 -1.16 22.73
CA ASP A 200 -4.11 -1.62 23.48
C ASP A 200 -3.72 -3.06 23.10
N ALA A 201 -4.71 -3.94 22.93
CA ALA A 201 -4.47 -5.30 22.47
C ALA A 201 -3.92 -5.38 21.05
N ALA A 202 -4.43 -4.51 20.15
CA ALA A 202 -4.02 -4.48 18.75
C ALA A 202 -2.60 -3.93 18.55
N VAL A 203 -2.24 -2.90 19.33
CA VAL A 203 -0.93 -2.26 19.26
C VAL A 203 0.12 -3.05 20.03
N GLY A 204 -0.25 -3.59 21.22
CA GLY A 204 0.64 -4.35 22.07
C GLY A 204 1.93 -3.57 22.37
N ASP A 205 3.03 -4.30 22.42
CA ASP A 205 4.37 -3.74 22.62
C ASP A 205 5.06 -3.31 21.32
N TYR A 206 4.30 -2.94 20.28
CA TYR A 206 4.92 -2.54 19.00
C TYR A 206 5.72 -1.25 19.18
N PRO A 207 7.06 -1.29 19.01
CA PRO A 207 7.96 -0.24 19.50
C PRO A 207 7.84 1.10 18.74
N MET A 208 7.10 1.13 17.61
CA MET A 208 6.91 2.35 16.81
C MET A 208 5.58 3.04 17.07
N ILE A 209 4.78 2.57 18.03
CA ILE A 209 3.49 3.16 18.39
C ILE A 209 3.45 3.40 19.91
N HIS A 210 3.82 4.59 20.33
CA HIS A 210 3.69 5.06 21.72
C HIS A 210 2.56 6.08 21.74
N ALA A 211 1.32 5.63 21.82
CA ALA A 211 0.15 6.49 21.75
C ALA A 211 -0.99 5.95 22.60
N LYS A 212 -1.90 6.85 23.00
CA LYS A 212 -3.14 6.52 23.71
C LYS A 212 -4.33 6.88 22.83
N ALA A 213 -5.25 5.95 22.64
CA ALA A 213 -6.49 6.18 21.92
C ALA A 213 -7.29 7.30 22.60
N ALA A 214 -7.83 8.23 21.80
CA ALA A 214 -8.64 9.34 22.26
C ALA A 214 -10.03 9.33 21.65
N GLU A 215 -10.11 9.09 20.33
CA GLU A 215 -11.36 8.99 19.59
C GLU A 215 -11.34 7.75 18.73
N VAL A 216 -12.52 7.24 18.37
CA VAL A 216 -12.69 6.09 17.51
C VAL A 216 -13.92 6.25 16.62
N ALA A 217 -13.79 5.84 15.38
CA ALA A 217 -14.89 5.54 14.47
C ALA A 217 -14.84 4.06 14.09
N ALA A 218 -15.97 3.41 13.98
CA ALA A 218 -16.04 1.99 13.69
C ALA A 218 -16.93 1.70 12.48
N ARG A 219 -16.68 0.56 11.83
CA ARG A 219 -17.57 0.02 10.78
C ARG A 219 -17.60 -1.50 10.84
N ASN A 220 -18.73 -2.06 10.36
CA ASN A 220 -18.84 -3.49 10.17
C ASN A 220 -18.01 -3.92 8.96
N VAL A 221 -17.32 -5.04 9.11
CA VAL A 221 -16.65 -5.79 8.06
C VAL A 221 -17.09 -7.26 8.13
N GLU A 222 -16.76 -8.04 7.12
CA GLU A 222 -17.04 -9.47 7.15
C GLU A 222 -16.32 -10.14 8.33
N GLY A 223 -17.09 -10.77 9.21
CA GLY A 223 -16.58 -11.49 10.38
C GLY A 223 -16.11 -10.60 11.53
N GLY A 224 -16.54 -9.33 11.63
CA GLY A 224 -16.18 -8.49 12.77
C GLY A 224 -16.29 -6.99 12.53
N MET A 225 -15.39 -6.25 13.15
CA MET A 225 -15.36 -4.79 13.13
C MET A 225 -14.00 -4.25 12.68
N GLU A 226 -14.03 -3.15 11.98
CA GLU A 226 -12.84 -2.33 11.73
C GLU A 226 -12.98 -0.98 12.44
N TYR A 227 -11.96 -0.61 13.17
CA TYR A 227 -11.88 0.63 13.95
C TYR A 227 -10.84 1.56 13.34
N LEU A 228 -11.15 2.84 13.34
CA LEU A 228 -10.22 3.93 13.04
C LEU A 228 -10.02 4.76 14.31
N PHE A 229 -8.96 4.50 15.02
CA PHE A 229 -8.60 5.25 16.20
C PHE A 229 -7.81 6.52 15.83
N THR A 230 -8.16 7.64 16.48
CA THR A 230 -7.29 8.80 16.61
C THR A 230 -6.62 8.70 17.96
N ALA A 231 -5.30 8.60 17.97
CA ALA A 231 -4.53 8.40 19.19
C ALA A 231 -3.51 9.52 19.38
N ASN A 232 -3.37 9.99 20.62
CA ASN A 232 -2.39 11.00 21.01
C ASN A 232 -1.02 10.35 21.25
N ASN A 233 0.02 10.85 20.59
CA ASN A 233 1.38 10.42 20.89
C ASN A 233 1.74 10.73 22.34
N VAL A 234 2.48 9.80 22.97
CA VAL A 234 2.95 9.96 24.35
C VAL A 234 4.24 10.79 24.39
N ASP A 235 5.14 10.54 23.44
CA ASP A 235 6.50 11.10 23.45
C ASP A 235 6.60 12.47 22.75
N ASN A 236 5.70 12.76 21.83
CA ASN A 236 5.73 13.98 21.01
C ASN A 236 4.33 14.58 20.85
N PRO A 237 4.20 15.92 20.75
CA PRO A 237 2.93 16.53 20.39
C PRO A 237 2.44 16.04 19.04
N GLY A 238 1.18 15.67 18.97
CA GLY A 238 0.52 15.26 17.72
C GLY A 238 -0.32 14.01 17.90
N THR A 239 -1.05 13.70 16.84
CA THR A 239 -1.93 12.54 16.79
C THR A 239 -1.53 11.63 15.63
N ILE A 240 -1.84 10.36 15.79
CA ILE A 240 -1.77 9.35 14.73
C ILE A 240 -3.14 8.74 14.53
N LYS A 241 -3.39 8.22 13.34
CA LYS A 241 -4.56 7.38 13.08
C LYS A 241 -4.14 5.93 12.94
N VAL A 242 -4.83 5.04 13.64
CA VAL A 242 -4.53 3.61 13.66
C VAL A 242 -5.77 2.84 13.24
N TYR A 243 -5.65 2.11 12.13
CA TYR A 243 -6.67 1.17 11.71
C TYR A 243 -6.48 -0.15 12.47
N VAL A 244 -7.54 -0.63 13.10
CA VAL A 244 -7.55 -1.89 13.85
C VAL A 244 -8.66 -2.78 13.33
N LEU A 245 -8.32 -4.02 13.02
CA LEU A 245 -9.25 -5.06 12.62
C LEU A 245 -9.45 -6.01 13.81
N ALA A 246 -10.70 -6.17 14.25
CA ALA A 246 -11.11 -7.09 15.28
C ALA A 246 -12.11 -8.08 14.69
N LEU A 247 -11.64 -9.27 14.36
CA LEU A 247 -12.45 -10.36 13.81
C LEU A 247 -12.92 -11.30 14.92
N ASP A 248 -14.09 -11.87 14.73
CA ASP A 248 -14.71 -12.78 15.68
C ASP A 248 -13.78 -13.96 16.01
N GLY A 249 -13.54 -14.16 17.30
CA GLY A 249 -12.68 -15.25 17.79
C GLY A 249 -11.17 -15.05 17.55
N GLN A 250 -10.74 -13.88 17.09
CA GLN A 250 -9.33 -13.53 16.88
C GLN A 250 -8.91 -12.35 17.77
N ALA A 251 -7.62 -12.29 18.09
CA ALA A 251 -7.08 -11.09 18.72
C ALA A 251 -7.12 -9.90 17.75
N PRO A 252 -7.44 -8.68 18.24
CA PRO A 252 -7.40 -7.48 17.41
C PRO A 252 -5.99 -7.25 16.88
N VAL A 253 -5.89 -6.76 15.64
CA VAL A 253 -4.60 -6.44 15.02
C VAL A 253 -4.66 -5.08 14.34
N PHE A 254 -3.66 -4.24 14.52
CA PHE A 254 -3.61 -3.02 13.70
C PHE A 254 -3.17 -3.36 12.26
N THR A 255 -3.79 -2.70 11.31
CA THR A 255 -3.52 -2.93 9.89
C THR A 255 -2.65 -1.85 9.28
N GLN A 256 -2.77 -0.62 9.76
CA GLN A 256 -2.03 0.54 9.25
C GLN A 256 -2.00 1.66 10.27
N VAL A 257 -0.93 2.45 10.23
CA VAL A 257 -0.79 3.72 10.96
C VAL A 257 -0.58 4.85 9.96
N LEU A 258 -1.37 5.91 10.08
CA LEU A 258 -1.18 7.18 9.37
C LEU A 258 -0.58 8.22 10.34
N ARG A 259 0.44 8.94 9.88
CA ARG A 259 1.17 9.97 10.64
C ARG A 259 1.16 11.30 9.92
#